data_ff4316bdfc7cfa654be5a86cffecda7c
#
_entry.id   ff4316bdfc7cfa654be5a86cffecda7c
#
_cell.length_a   1.000
_cell.length_b   1.000
_cell.length_c   1.000
_cell.angle_alpha   90.00
_cell.angle_beta   90.00
_cell.angle_gamma   90.00
#
_symmetry.space_group_name_H-M   'P 1'
#
loop_
_entity.id
_entity.type
_entity.pdbx_description
1 polymer ?
#
loop_
_entity_poly.entity_id
_entity_poly.type
_entity_poly.pdbx_seq_one_letter_code
_entity_poly.pdbx_strand_id
1 'polypeptide(L)'
;MNVGGLIREECYGCASPSDTVALYTCASRTPSHAHPLVRTQAHLSTSTIRHFSEMSRHICLVAAAFLAALCVVDAQRRLALPDPRSCANRVRHSTYRDARGVLHSYFFSWEHAPTRNLEVDWLDARNICRRHCMDAVSLETPQENEFVKQRIARGNVRYIWTSGRKCNFAGCDRADLQPPNVNGWFWSGSGAKVGPTTQRNTGDWSYTGGYGQAQPDNREAAQGNDESCLAILNNFYNDGIKWHDVACHHVKPFVCEDSDELLNFVRSRNPSLRL
;
A
#
# COMPACT_ATOMS: atom_id res chain seq x y z
N MET A 1 17.17 43.69 -12.15
CA MET A 1 16.24 44.42 -11.26
C MET A 1 15.20 43.46 -10.76
N ASN A 2 15.17 43.27 -9.43
CA ASN A 2 14.18 42.67 -8.56
C ASN A 2 13.65 41.25 -8.90
N VAL A 3 14.11 40.23 -8.23
CA VAL A 3 13.95 39.70 -6.84
C VAL A 3 12.48 39.53 -6.44
N GLY A 4 12.00 38.31 -6.44
CA GLY A 4 10.75 37.85 -5.85
C GLY A 4 11.00 36.51 -5.17
N GLY A 5 10.85 36.49 -3.83
CA GLY A 5 11.33 35.45 -2.93
C GLY A 5 10.53 34.14 -2.96
N LEU A 6 11.28 33.09 -2.75
CA LEU A 6 10.81 31.76 -2.37
C LEU A 6 10.19 31.78 -0.98
N ILE A 7 8.98 31.26 -0.86
CA ILE A 7 8.43 30.81 0.42
C ILE A 7 8.70 29.32 0.52
N ARG A 8 9.58 28.93 1.42
CA ARG A 8 9.80 27.55 1.86
C ARG A 8 8.78 27.24 2.95
N GLU A 9 7.88 26.33 2.70
CA GLU A 9 7.12 25.68 3.78
C GLU A 9 7.89 24.44 4.25
N GLU A 10 8.45 24.54 5.45
CA GLU A 10 8.99 23.38 6.18
C GLU A 10 7.87 22.76 7.01
N CYS A 11 7.47 21.54 6.68
CA CYS A 11 6.62 20.73 7.55
C CYS A 11 7.46 20.11 8.66
N TYR A 12 7.26 20.55 9.90
CA TYR A 12 7.87 19.96 11.09
C TYR A 12 7.08 18.77 11.60
N GLY A 13 7.83 17.78 12.08
CA GLY A 13 7.38 16.47 12.48
C GLY A 13 6.47 16.43 13.72
N CYS A 14 5.78 15.32 13.87
CA CYS A 14 4.95 14.97 15.00
C CYS A 14 5.77 14.84 16.29
N ALA A 15 5.49 15.71 17.28
CA ALA A 15 6.04 15.63 18.61
C ALA A 15 5.20 14.70 19.50
N SER A 16 5.87 14.04 20.44
CA SER A 16 5.35 13.12 21.46
C SER A 16 4.44 13.84 22.48
N PRO A 17 3.46 13.16 23.12
CA PRO A 17 2.46 13.80 23.99
C PRO A 17 2.96 14.01 25.43
N SER A 18 3.91 14.89 25.63
CA SER A 18 4.35 15.25 27.00
C SER A 18 4.71 16.73 27.19
N ASP A 19 4.43 17.63 26.24
CA ASP A 19 4.76 19.04 26.42
C ASP A 19 3.53 19.92 26.51
N THR A 20 3.52 20.69 27.60
CA THR A 20 2.52 21.65 28.02
C THR A 20 2.36 22.77 26.98
N VAL A 21 1.13 23.02 26.53
CA VAL A 21 0.80 24.07 25.57
C VAL A 21 1.03 25.46 26.17
N ALA A 22 2.05 26.15 25.70
CA ALA A 22 2.23 27.59 25.95
C ALA A 22 1.51 28.40 24.85
N LEU A 23 0.50 29.16 25.25
CA LEU A 23 -0.20 30.11 24.39
C LEU A 23 0.68 31.37 24.18
N TYR A 24 1.21 31.52 22.96
CA TYR A 24 1.84 32.78 22.55
C TYR A 24 0.79 33.72 21.96
N THR A 25 0.55 34.82 22.65
CA THR A 25 -0.21 35.97 22.12
C THR A 25 0.73 36.86 21.29
N CYS A 26 0.50 36.99 20.02
CA CYS A 26 1.15 37.98 19.18
C CYS A 26 0.53 39.35 19.43
N ALA A 27 1.29 40.25 20.03
CA ALA A 27 0.95 41.67 20.12
C ALA A 27 1.53 42.45 18.94
N SER A 28 0.69 42.90 18.03
CA SER A 28 1.07 43.82 16.97
C SER A 28 0.96 45.26 17.52
N ARG A 29 2.07 46.01 17.54
CA ARG A 29 2.08 47.46 17.80
C ARG A 29 1.78 48.20 16.51
N THR A 30 0.76 49.07 16.53
CA THR A 30 0.57 50.15 15.58
C THR A 30 0.43 51.48 16.33
N PRO A 31 0.85 52.61 15.73
CA PRO A 31 0.97 53.87 16.44
C PRO A 31 -0.36 54.63 16.57
N SER A 32 -0.40 55.40 17.66
CA SER A 32 -1.41 56.28 18.18
C SER A 32 -1.94 57.32 17.20
N HIS A 33 -3.30 57.35 17.02
CA HIS A 33 -4.06 58.59 16.84
C HIS A 33 -5.34 58.44 17.64
N ALA A 34 -5.52 59.33 18.61
CA ALA A 34 -6.62 59.35 19.53
C ALA A 34 -7.86 60.03 18.90
N HIS A 35 -8.96 59.32 18.79
CA HIS A 35 -10.31 59.89 18.71
C HIS A 35 -11.16 59.32 19.84
N PRO A 36 -12.10 60.10 20.44
CA PRO A 36 -12.86 59.68 21.59
C PRO A 36 -13.90 58.62 21.20
N LEU A 37 -13.75 57.40 21.72
CA LEU A 37 -14.71 56.31 21.55
C LEU A 37 -15.87 56.46 22.51
N VAL A 38 -17.07 56.59 21.92
CA VAL A 38 -18.34 56.38 22.60
C VAL A 38 -18.41 54.91 23.03
N ARG A 39 -18.42 54.66 24.34
CA ARG A 39 -18.47 53.33 24.96
C ARG A 39 -19.91 52.85 25.02
N THR A 40 -20.37 52.18 23.94
CA THR A 40 -21.57 51.36 23.98
C THR A 40 -21.25 50.05 24.66
N GLN A 41 -21.68 49.86 25.89
CA GLN A 41 -21.64 48.55 26.56
C GLN A 41 -22.74 47.66 25.96
N ALA A 42 -22.35 46.74 25.07
CA ALA A 42 -23.25 45.67 24.67
C ALA A 42 -23.26 44.61 25.78
N HIS A 43 -24.35 44.54 26.55
CA HIS A 43 -24.62 43.41 27.45
C HIS A 43 -24.94 42.16 26.64
N LEU A 44 -23.94 41.38 26.35
CA LEU A 44 -24.19 40.00 25.83
C LEU A 44 -24.77 39.15 26.97
N SER A 45 -25.93 38.58 26.74
CA SER A 45 -26.60 37.67 27.68
C SER A 45 -25.71 36.49 27.96
N THR A 46 -25.62 36.05 29.22
CA THR A 46 -24.85 34.87 29.65
C THR A 46 -25.29 33.58 28.94
N SER A 47 -26.49 33.52 28.40
CA SER A 47 -26.97 32.42 27.58
C SER A 47 -26.29 32.34 26.20
N THR A 48 -26.03 33.51 25.58
CA THR A 48 -25.33 33.57 24.27
C THR A 48 -23.88 33.13 24.39
N ILE A 49 -23.19 33.47 25.48
CA ILE A 49 -21.79 33.05 25.72
C ILE A 49 -21.70 31.54 25.95
N ARG A 50 -22.67 30.92 26.65
CA ARG A 50 -22.71 29.44 26.81
C ARG A 50 -22.94 28.74 25.50
N HIS A 51 -23.83 29.21 24.66
CA HIS A 51 -24.06 28.62 23.33
C HIS A 51 -22.83 28.69 22.41
N PHE A 52 -22.09 29.79 22.41
CA PHE A 52 -20.83 29.93 21.68
C PHE A 52 -19.74 28.97 22.20
N SER A 53 -19.66 28.79 23.53
CA SER A 53 -18.69 27.84 24.12
C SER A 53 -19.02 26.39 23.79
N GLU A 54 -20.28 25.99 23.79
CA GLU A 54 -20.69 24.62 23.43
C GLU A 54 -20.50 24.36 21.93
N MET A 55 -20.85 25.30 21.07
CA MET A 55 -20.64 25.21 19.63
C MET A 55 -19.16 25.09 19.27
N SER A 56 -18.28 25.87 19.94
CA SER A 56 -16.83 25.78 19.78
C SER A 56 -16.28 24.40 20.19
N ARG A 57 -16.77 23.83 21.31
CA ARG A 57 -16.38 22.46 21.75
C ARG A 57 -16.80 21.41 20.76
N HIS A 58 -18.00 21.48 20.20
CA HIS A 58 -18.46 20.52 19.19
C HIS A 58 -17.64 20.61 17.89
N ILE A 59 -17.31 21.82 17.43
CA ILE A 59 -16.45 22.01 16.25
C ILE A 59 -15.05 21.43 16.50
N CYS A 60 -14.45 21.66 17.66
CA CYS A 60 -13.14 21.09 18.00
C CYS A 60 -13.18 19.55 18.08
N LEU A 61 -14.24 18.96 18.64
CA LEU A 61 -14.40 17.49 18.71
C LEU A 61 -14.57 16.89 17.33
N VAL A 62 -15.38 17.51 16.47
CA VAL A 62 -15.57 17.04 15.08
C VAL A 62 -14.27 17.16 14.29
N ALA A 63 -13.54 18.27 14.42
CA ALA A 63 -12.24 18.45 13.76
C ALA A 63 -11.19 17.43 14.25
N ALA A 64 -11.14 17.16 15.56
CA ALA A 64 -10.24 16.16 16.13
C ALA A 64 -10.60 14.74 15.66
N ALA A 65 -11.88 14.39 15.59
CA ALA A 65 -12.35 13.11 15.06
C ALA A 65 -12.02 12.96 13.57
N PHE A 66 -12.16 14.03 12.78
CA PHE A 66 -11.84 14.05 11.36
C PHE A 66 -10.33 13.89 11.11
N LEU A 67 -9.49 14.59 11.90
CA LEU A 67 -8.03 14.44 11.85
C LEU A 67 -7.59 13.03 12.26
N ALA A 68 -8.20 12.45 13.31
CA ALA A 68 -7.93 11.09 13.73
C ALA A 68 -8.32 10.08 12.64
N ALA A 69 -9.46 10.27 11.96
CA ALA A 69 -9.89 9.43 10.84
C ALA A 69 -8.92 9.54 9.65
N LEU A 70 -8.43 10.73 9.32
CA LEU A 70 -7.41 10.94 8.28
C LEU A 70 -6.09 10.24 8.62
N CYS A 71 -5.64 10.30 9.88
CA CYS A 71 -4.43 9.58 10.33
C CYS A 71 -4.58 8.06 10.23
N VAL A 72 -5.78 7.53 10.53
CA VAL A 72 -6.05 6.08 10.40
C VAL A 72 -6.04 5.65 8.92
N VAL A 73 -6.61 6.45 8.02
CA VAL A 73 -6.62 6.16 6.58
C VAL A 73 -5.19 6.17 6.01
N ASP A 74 -4.35 7.11 6.42
CA ASP A 74 -2.95 7.17 5.96
C ASP A 74 -2.11 6.00 6.53
N ALA A 75 -2.37 5.57 7.76
CA ALA A 75 -1.75 4.37 8.34
C ALA A 75 -2.13 3.07 7.61
N GLN A 76 -3.34 2.98 7.05
CA GLN A 76 -3.80 1.83 6.25
C GLN A 76 -3.16 1.76 4.86
N ARG A 77 -2.63 2.88 4.34
CA ARG A 77 -1.96 2.95 3.02
C ARG A 77 -0.48 2.52 3.06
N ARG A 78 0.09 2.23 4.23
CA ARG A 78 1.50 1.83 4.40
C ARG A 78 1.64 0.33 4.45
N LEU A 79 2.83 -0.15 4.05
CA LEU A 79 3.19 -1.55 4.20
C LEU A 79 3.26 -1.92 5.70
N ALA A 80 2.57 -2.99 6.07
CA ALA A 80 2.53 -3.46 7.44
C ALA A 80 3.91 -3.94 7.92
N LEU A 81 4.24 -3.63 9.16
CA LEU A 81 5.36 -4.27 9.86
C LEU A 81 4.96 -5.71 10.27
N PRO A 82 5.91 -6.64 10.33
CA PRO A 82 5.64 -7.99 10.78
C PRO A 82 5.31 -8.03 12.27
N ASP A 83 4.34 -8.88 12.64
CA ASP A 83 4.02 -9.18 14.03
C ASP A 83 4.79 -10.44 14.48
N PRO A 84 5.62 -10.37 15.53
CA PRO A 84 6.47 -11.49 15.95
C PRO A 84 5.71 -12.78 16.26
N ARG A 85 4.51 -12.68 16.89
CA ARG A 85 3.70 -13.85 17.21
C ARG A 85 3.08 -14.48 15.96
N SER A 86 2.57 -13.65 15.07
CA SER A 86 2.03 -14.09 13.77
C SER A 86 3.12 -14.73 12.91
N CYS A 87 4.33 -14.18 12.91
CA CYS A 87 5.49 -14.76 12.22
C CYS A 87 5.85 -16.15 12.74
N ALA A 88 5.88 -16.35 14.07
CA ALA A 88 6.17 -17.66 14.68
C ALA A 88 5.08 -18.71 14.39
N ASN A 89 3.82 -18.28 14.27
CA ASN A 89 2.67 -19.15 14.05
C ASN A 89 2.17 -19.14 12.59
N ARG A 90 2.99 -18.66 11.65
CA ARG A 90 2.57 -18.57 10.26
C ARG A 90 2.25 -19.93 9.65
N VAL A 91 1.16 -19.98 8.92
CA VAL A 91 0.75 -21.17 8.19
C VAL A 91 1.55 -21.30 6.90
N ARG A 92 2.09 -22.47 6.63
CA ARG A 92 2.82 -22.81 5.41
C ARG A 92 2.17 -24.05 4.81
N HIS A 93 1.51 -23.90 3.66
CA HIS A 93 0.80 -25.00 3.00
C HIS A 93 1.71 -25.86 2.15
N SER A 94 2.79 -25.26 1.63
CA SER A 94 3.71 -25.95 0.75
C SER A 94 5.07 -25.28 0.74
N THR A 95 6.06 -26.04 0.24
CA THR A 95 7.42 -25.54 0.01
C THR A 95 7.85 -25.85 -1.41
N TYR A 96 8.70 -25.01 -1.95
CA TYR A 96 9.39 -25.21 -3.23
C TYR A 96 10.88 -24.95 -3.01
N ARG A 97 11.73 -25.80 -3.60
CA ARG A 97 13.19 -25.60 -3.57
C ARG A 97 13.64 -25.16 -4.94
N ASP A 98 14.23 -23.99 -5.02
CA ASP A 98 14.75 -23.43 -6.25
C ASP A 98 16.03 -24.15 -6.73
N ALA A 99 16.51 -23.83 -7.94
CA ALA A 99 17.70 -24.41 -8.52
C ALA A 99 19.01 -24.10 -7.73
N ARG A 100 18.99 -23.07 -6.88
CA ARG A 100 20.11 -22.71 -5.97
C ARG A 100 20.03 -23.46 -4.64
N GLY A 101 18.98 -24.24 -4.43
CA GLY A 101 18.74 -24.98 -3.20
C GLY A 101 18.05 -24.17 -2.10
N VAL A 102 17.60 -22.94 -2.39
CA VAL A 102 16.84 -22.12 -1.46
C VAL A 102 15.44 -22.68 -1.30
N LEU A 103 14.97 -22.79 -0.07
CA LEU A 103 13.64 -23.29 0.26
C LEU A 103 12.68 -22.12 0.44
N HIS A 104 11.67 -22.05 -0.43
CA HIS A 104 10.59 -21.10 -0.38
C HIS A 104 9.35 -21.74 0.28
N SER A 105 8.68 -21.04 1.15
CA SER A 105 7.46 -21.53 1.82
C SER A 105 6.28 -20.65 1.46
N TYR A 106 5.15 -21.27 1.15
CA TYR A 106 3.97 -20.59 0.62
C TYR A 106 2.72 -20.80 1.46
N PHE A 107 1.90 -19.76 1.52
CA PHE A 107 0.55 -19.76 2.02
C PHE A 107 -0.42 -19.43 0.88
N PHE A 108 -1.48 -20.22 0.72
CA PHE A 108 -2.54 -20.01 -0.28
C PHE A 108 -3.83 -19.63 0.45
N SER A 109 -4.35 -18.42 0.22
CA SER A 109 -5.47 -17.88 1.00
C SER A 109 -6.73 -18.73 0.90
N TRP A 110 -6.98 -19.40 -0.23
CA TRP A 110 -8.14 -20.27 -0.47
C TRP A 110 -8.02 -21.65 0.18
N GLU A 111 -6.84 -22.08 0.59
CA GLU A 111 -6.60 -23.36 1.26
C GLU A 111 -6.75 -23.26 2.80
N HIS A 112 -6.84 -22.03 3.34
CA HIS A 112 -6.93 -21.79 4.77
C HIS A 112 -8.36 -21.36 5.16
N ALA A 113 -9.03 -22.10 6.05
CA ALA A 113 -10.43 -21.87 6.38
C ALA A 113 -10.78 -20.41 6.77
N PRO A 114 -9.96 -19.68 7.58
CA PRO A 114 -10.23 -18.29 7.93
C PRO A 114 -10.18 -17.31 6.75
N THR A 115 -9.45 -17.63 5.67
CA THR A 115 -9.25 -16.74 4.51
C THR A 115 -9.84 -17.27 3.22
N ARG A 116 -10.50 -18.43 3.24
CA ARG A 116 -10.98 -19.14 2.03
C ARG A 116 -11.84 -18.29 1.10
N ASN A 117 -12.66 -17.43 1.68
CA ASN A 117 -13.56 -16.54 0.94
C ASN A 117 -13.13 -15.08 1.02
N LEU A 118 -11.89 -14.82 1.47
CA LEU A 118 -11.37 -13.46 1.61
C LEU A 118 -10.76 -13.03 0.28
N GLU A 119 -11.35 -12.01 -0.29
CA GLU A 119 -10.79 -11.26 -1.41
C GLU A 119 -10.49 -9.84 -0.96
N VAL A 120 -9.28 -9.35 -1.24
CA VAL A 120 -8.79 -8.05 -0.81
C VAL A 120 -8.06 -7.35 -1.95
N ASP A 121 -7.84 -6.04 -1.83
CA ASP A 121 -7.02 -5.31 -2.78
C ASP A 121 -5.52 -5.72 -2.69
N TRP A 122 -4.73 -5.26 -3.64
CA TRP A 122 -3.33 -5.65 -3.74
C TRP A 122 -2.50 -5.27 -2.52
N LEU A 123 -2.71 -4.08 -1.95
CA LEU A 123 -1.96 -3.62 -0.77
C LEU A 123 -2.36 -4.38 0.49
N ASP A 124 -3.64 -4.66 0.66
CA ASP A 124 -4.13 -5.44 1.78
C ASP A 124 -3.68 -6.90 1.69
N ALA A 125 -3.62 -7.50 0.50
CA ALA A 125 -3.02 -8.82 0.29
C ALA A 125 -1.58 -8.86 0.81
N ARG A 126 -0.75 -7.90 0.41
CA ARG A 126 0.62 -7.76 0.91
C ARG A 126 0.66 -7.56 2.42
N ASN A 127 -0.18 -6.68 2.95
CA ASN A 127 -0.21 -6.36 4.38
C ASN A 127 -0.61 -7.56 5.25
N ILE A 128 -1.53 -8.40 4.77
CA ILE A 128 -1.86 -9.66 5.44
C ILE A 128 -0.63 -10.58 5.47
N CYS A 129 0.03 -10.79 4.34
CA CYS A 129 1.25 -11.60 4.27
C CYS A 129 2.35 -11.05 5.19
N ARG A 130 2.62 -9.74 5.16
CA ARG A 130 3.72 -9.09 5.88
C ARG A 130 3.61 -9.21 7.39
N ARG A 131 2.40 -9.17 7.94
CA ARG A 131 2.17 -9.42 9.37
C ARG A 131 2.67 -10.80 9.81
N HIS A 132 2.77 -11.76 8.89
CA HIS A 132 3.22 -13.12 9.12
C HIS A 132 4.67 -13.40 8.67
N CYS A 133 5.50 -12.35 8.50
CA CYS A 133 6.85 -12.46 7.95
C CYS A 133 6.91 -13.08 6.54
N MET A 134 5.84 -12.91 5.79
CA MET A 134 5.73 -13.26 4.37
C MET A 134 5.55 -11.97 3.56
N ASP A 135 5.56 -12.04 2.24
CA ASP A 135 5.01 -10.99 1.37
C ASP A 135 4.14 -11.66 0.31
N ALA A 136 3.40 -10.89 -0.49
CA ALA A 136 2.75 -11.49 -1.65
C ALA A 136 3.80 -12.15 -2.54
N VAL A 137 3.43 -13.29 -3.16
CA VAL A 137 4.37 -14.15 -3.89
C VAL A 137 5.08 -13.42 -5.03
N SER A 138 6.38 -13.67 -5.13
CA SER A 138 7.24 -13.25 -6.25
C SER A 138 7.58 -14.47 -7.09
N LEU A 139 7.54 -14.35 -8.41
CA LEU A 139 7.69 -15.49 -9.32
C LEU A 139 8.90 -15.26 -10.24
N GLU A 140 10.10 -15.41 -9.66
CA GLU A 140 11.36 -15.11 -10.35
C GLU A 140 11.75 -16.13 -11.40
N THR A 141 11.23 -17.36 -11.28
CA THR A 141 11.57 -18.45 -12.20
C THR A 141 10.35 -19.07 -12.86
N PRO A 142 10.47 -19.59 -14.09
CA PRO A 142 9.40 -20.31 -14.74
C PRO A 142 8.91 -21.54 -13.94
N GLN A 143 9.81 -22.21 -13.24
CA GLN A 143 9.49 -23.39 -12.43
C GLN A 143 8.64 -23.05 -11.22
N GLU A 144 8.96 -21.94 -10.56
CA GLU A 144 8.17 -21.41 -9.44
C GLU A 144 6.79 -20.93 -9.90
N ASN A 145 6.75 -20.19 -11.02
CA ASN A 145 5.50 -19.79 -11.65
C ASN A 145 4.61 -21.00 -11.94
N GLU A 146 5.15 -22.06 -12.53
CA GLU A 146 4.41 -23.28 -12.81
C GLU A 146 3.93 -23.98 -11.54
N PHE A 147 4.74 -24.01 -10.48
CA PHE A 147 4.35 -24.52 -9.16
C PHE A 147 3.10 -23.82 -8.62
N VAL A 148 3.06 -22.48 -8.66
CA VAL A 148 1.91 -21.70 -8.21
C VAL A 148 0.70 -21.91 -9.13
N LYS A 149 0.89 -21.96 -10.46
CA LYS A 149 -0.18 -22.22 -11.43
C LYS A 149 -0.86 -23.58 -11.21
N GLN A 150 -0.11 -24.59 -10.85
CA GLN A 150 -0.68 -25.90 -10.51
C GLN A 150 -1.57 -25.86 -9.26
N ARG A 151 -1.27 -24.98 -8.30
CA ARG A 151 -2.13 -24.76 -7.12
C ARG A 151 -3.41 -24.02 -7.50
N ILE A 152 -3.29 -23.00 -8.35
CA ILE A 152 -4.44 -22.25 -8.90
C ILE A 152 -5.37 -23.22 -9.64
N ALA A 153 -4.84 -24.04 -10.53
CA ALA A 153 -5.61 -25.02 -11.31
C ALA A 153 -6.34 -26.04 -10.42
N ARG A 154 -5.62 -26.64 -9.43
CA ARG A 154 -6.21 -27.61 -8.49
C ARG A 154 -7.30 -26.99 -7.60
N GLY A 155 -7.11 -25.77 -7.16
CA GLY A 155 -8.10 -25.02 -6.36
C GLY A 155 -9.23 -24.44 -7.19
N ASN A 156 -9.18 -24.52 -8.50
CA ASN A 156 -10.09 -23.87 -9.44
C ASN A 156 -10.31 -22.38 -9.09
N VAL A 157 -9.22 -21.72 -8.68
CA VAL A 157 -9.24 -20.30 -8.29
C VAL A 157 -9.23 -19.45 -9.55
N ARG A 158 -10.15 -18.49 -9.65
CA ARG A 158 -10.35 -17.69 -10.85
C ARG A 158 -9.20 -16.73 -11.14
N TYR A 159 -8.63 -16.17 -10.08
CA TYR A 159 -7.55 -15.17 -10.13
C TYR A 159 -6.86 -15.05 -8.77
N ILE A 160 -5.65 -14.55 -8.76
CA ILE A 160 -4.90 -14.26 -7.52
C ILE A 160 -4.06 -12.99 -7.63
N TRP A 161 -3.78 -12.35 -6.49
CA TRP A 161 -2.73 -11.35 -6.38
C TRP A 161 -1.34 -11.98 -6.23
N THR A 162 -0.35 -11.33 -6.85
CA THR A 162 1.08 -11.52 -6.63
C THR A 162 1.72 -10.26 -6.03
N SER A 163 3.03 -10.26 -5.79
CA SER A 163 3.77 -9.03 -5.42
C SER A 163 4.10 -8.13 -6.62
N GLY A 164 3.80 -8.57 -7.84
CA GLY A 164 4.17 -7.85 -9.05
C GLY A 164 3.59 -6.44 -9.11
N ARG A 165 4.43 -5.47 -9.44
CA ARG A 165 4.09 -4.06 -9.46
C ARG A 165 4.77 -3.33 -10.61
N LYS A 166 4.07 -2.42 -11.26
CA LYS A 166 4.63 -1.45 -12.21
C LYS A 166 5.23 -0.26 -11.47
N CYS A 167 6.45 0.13 -11.83
CA CYS A 167 7.12 1.31 -11.29
C CYS A 167 6.52 2.57 -11.94
N ASN A 168 5.54 3.18 -11.26
CA ASN A 168 4.82 4.38 -11.69
C ASN A 168 4.65 5.39 -10.55
N PHE A 169 5.63 5.44 -9.65
CA PHE A 169 5.66 6.32 -8.47
C PHE A 169 6.99 7.08 -8.39
N ALA A 170 7.18 7.92 -7.38
CA ALA A 170 8.40 8.71 -7.22
C ALA A 170 9.66 7.84 -7.25
N GLY A 171 10.65 8.20 -8.06
CA GLY A 171 11.89 7.43 -8.29
C GLY A 171 11.84 6.45 -9.47
N CYS A 172 10.72 6.37 -10.19
CA CYS A 172 10.55 5.51 -11.36
C CYS A 172 10.84 6.20 -12.71
N ASP A 173 11.35 7.41 -12.70
CA ASP A 173 11.75 8.21 -13.86
C ASP A 173 13.10 7.80 -14.48
N ARG A 174 13.75 6.79 -13.92
CA ARG A 174 15.03 6.23 -14.41
C ARG A 174 14.88 5.68 -15.83
N ALA A 175 15.88 5.94 -16.68
CA ALA A 175 15.89 5.55 -18.10
C ALA A 175 15.74 4.02 -18.32
N ASP A 176 16.32 3.20 -17.41
CA ASP A 176 16.25 1.73 -17.49
C ASP A 176 14.87 1.14 -17.16
N LEU A 177 13.94 1.96 -16.63
CA LEU A 177 12.56 1.61 -16.33
C LEU A 177 11.57 2.13 -17.36
N GLN A 178 12.03 2.82 -18.41
CA GLN A 178 11.18 3.44 -19.41
C GLN A 178 11.10 2.61 -20.71
N PRO A 179 9.96 2.53 -21.37
CA PRO A 179 8.64 2.93 -20.85
C PRO A 179 8.16 1.97 -19.76
N PRO A 180 7.40 2.44 -18.75
CA PRO A 180 7.11 1.65 -17.55
C PRO A 180 6.27 0.39 -17.83
N ASN A 181 5.39 0.41 -18.83
CA ASN A 181 4.65 -0.79 -19.23
C ASN A 181 5.57 -1.90 -19.80
N VAL A 182 6.75 -1.56 -20.28
CA VAL A 182 7.71 -2.53 -20.84
C VAL A 182 8.78 -2.91 -19.83
N ASN A 183 9.42 -1.91 -19.21
CA ASN A 183 10.63 -2.11 -18.42
C ASN A 183 10.44 -1.86 -16.91
N GLY A 184 9.26 -1.37 -16.50
CA GLY A 184 9.01 -0.93 -15.13
C GLY A 184 8.43 -1.99 -14.21
N TRP A 185 8.24 -3.22 -14.64
CA TRP A 185 7.68 -4.28 -13.79
C TRP A 185 8.73 -4.91 -12.89
N PHE A 186 8.35 -5.17 -11.63
CA PHE A 186 9.20 -5.80 -10.63
C PHE A 186 8.36 -6.54 -9.59
N TRP A 187 8.97 -7.49 -8.93
CA TRP A 187 8.41 -8.20 -7.78
C TRP A 187 8.67 -7.38 -6.51
N SER A 188 7.64 -6.74 -5.98
CA SER A 188 7.81 -5.85 -4.82
C SER A 188 8.01 -6.61 -3.49
N GLY A 189 7.79 -7.92 -3.49
CA GLY A 189 8.10 -8.81 -2.35
C GLY A 189 9.60 -9.09 -2.22
N SER A 190 10.28 -9.35 -3.34
CA SER A 190 11.71 -9.70 -3.38
C SER A 190 12.61 -8.59 -3.93
N GLY A 191 12.04 -7.57 -4.59
CA GLY A 191 12.80 -6.53 -5.28
C GLY A 191 13.33 -6.95 -6.66
N ALA A 192 13.10 -8.18 -7.09
CA ALA A 192 13.59 -8.67 -8.39
C ALA A 192 12.86 -7.99 -9.56
N LYS A 193 13.63 -7.63 -10.61
CA LYS A 193 13.07 -7.03 -11.81
C LYS A 193 12.41 -8.10 -12.68
N VAL A 194 11.23 -7.81 -13.21
CA VAL A 194 10.62 -8.56 -14.30
C VAL A 194 11.25 -8.10 -15.63
N GLY A 195 11.58 -9.03 -16.50
CA GLY A 195 12.17 -8.70 -17.80
C GLY A 195 11.19 -7.91 -18.69
N PRO A 196 11.70 -7.34 -19.81
CA PRO A 196 10.89 -6.53 -20.72
C PRO A 196 9.64 -7.28 -21.22
N THR A 197 8.47 -6.71 -21.10
CA THR A 197 7.19 -7.37 -21.47
C THR A 197 7.05 -7.62 -22.96
N THR A 198 7.85 -6.96 -23.79
CA THR A 198 7.97 -7.21 -25.24
C THR A 198 8.75 -8.48 -25.59
N GLN A 199 9.46 -9.07 -24.63
CA GLN A 199 10.22 -10.30 -24.79
C GLN A 199 9.42 -11.48 -24.21
N ARG A 200 8.99 -12.40 -25.07
CA ARG A 200 8.10 -13.53 -24.69
C ARG A 200 8.67 -14.50 -23.66
N ASN A 201 9.97 -14.54 -23.46
CA ASN A 201 10.66 -15.43 -22.54
C ASN A 201 11.01 -14.80 -21.19
N THR A 202 10.57 -13.59 -20.93
CA THR A 202 10.90 -12.85 -19.69
C THR A 202 9.78 -12.84 -18.66
N GLY A 203 8.69 -13.55 -18.91
CA GLY A 203 7.54 -13.66 -18.03
C GLY A 203 6.46 -14.57 -18.63
N ASP A 204 5.34 -14.71 -17.91
CA ASP A 204 4.21 -15.54 -18.36
C ASP A 204 2.98 -14.66 -18.70
N TRP A 205 3.24 -13.50 -19.30
CA TRP A 205 2.19 -12.57 -19.71
C TRP A 205 1.27 -13.18 -20.76
N SER A 206 -0.03 -12.91 -20.65
CA SER A 206 -1.02 -13.32 -21.66
C SER A 206 -0.76 -12.58 -22.99
N TYR A 207 -0.97 -13.27 -24.10
CA TYR A 207 -0.90 -12.69 -25.45
C TYR A 207 -2.26 -12.34 -26.04
N THR A 208 -3.32 -12.82 -25.41
CA THR A 208 -4.69 -12.75 -25.91
C THR A 208 -5.66 -12.39 -24.78
N GLY A 209 -5.25 -11.52 -23.87
CA GLY A 209 -6.04 -11.03 -22.76
C GLY A 209 -7.38 -10.40 -23.20
N GLY A 210 -7.92 -9.50 -22.41
CA GLY A 210 -9.19 -8.85 -22.77
C GLY A 210 -9.14 -8.26 -24.19
N TYR A 211 -10.15 -8.55 -25.00
CA TYR A 211 -10.23 -8.14 -26.42
C TYR A 211 -9.08 -8.64 -27.33
N GLY A 212 -8.44 -9.72 -26.98
CA GLY A 212 -7.35 -10.28 -27.78
C GLY A 212 -6.06 -9.45 -27.73
N GLN A 213 -5.90 -8.58 -26.72
CA GLN A 213 -4.71 -7.76 -26.56
C GLN A 213 -3.66 -8.45 -25.69
N ALA A 214 -2.39 -8.32 -26.11
CA ALA A 214 -1.28 -8.82 -25.30
C ALA A 214 -1.13 -7.99 -24.03
N GLN A 215 -0.86 -8.68 -22.93
CA GLN A 215 -0.65 -8.06 -21.62
C GLN A 215 0.83 -7.71 -21.40
N PRO A 216 1.15 -6.68 -20.60
CA PRO A 216 0.24 -5.71 -19.99
C PRO A 216 -0.27 -4.68 -20.99
N ASP A 217 -1.57 -4.36 -20.96
CA ASP A 217 -2.20 -3.45 -21.91
C ASP A 217 -2.73 -2.14 -21.29
N ASN A 218 -2.73 -2.05 -19.95
CA ASN A 218 -3.22 -0.89 -19.18
C ASN A 218 -4.62 -0.42 -19.60
N ARG A 219 -5.49 -1.34 -19.87
CA ARG A 219 -6.78 -1.08 -20.52
C ARG A 219 -7.74 -0.25 -19.69
N GLU A 220 -7.75 -0.46 -18.36
CA GLU A 220 -8.61 0.30 -17.46
C GLU A 220 -8.18 1.78 -17.34
N ALA A 221 -7.02 2.16 -17.89
CA ALA A 221 -6.61 3.56 -17.96
C ALA A 221 -7.63 4.45 -18.70
N ALA A 222 -8.38 3.89 -19.66
CA ALA A 222 -9.46 4.57 -20.34
C ALA A 222 -10.61 4.98 -19.39
N GLN A 223 -10.77 4.30 -18.24
CA GLN A 223 -11.70 4.62 -17.17
C GLN A 223 -11.06 5.39 -16.01
N GLY A 224 -9.79 5.80 -16.15
CA GLY A 224 -9.03 6.49 -15.11
C GLY A 224 -8.34 5.57 -14.10
N ASN A 225 -8.31 4.26 -14.34
CA ASN A 225 -7.68 3.27 -13.46
C ASN A 225 -6.37 2.78 -14.08
N ASP A 226 -5.24 3.14 -13.51
CA ASP A 226 -3.96 2.59 -13.96
C ASP A 226 -3.78 1.15 -13.46
N GLU A 227 -3.60 0.21 -14.41
CA GLU A 227 -3.33 -1.18 -14.12
C GLU A 227 -1.85 -1.36 -13.77
N SER A 228 -1.54 -1.21 -12.50
CA SER A 228 -0.17 -1.19 -11.99
C SER A 228 0.20 -2.41 -11.16
N CYS A 229 -0.73 -3.32 -10.94
CA CYS A 229 -0.54 -4.52 -10.15
C CYS A 229 -0.63 -5.78 -11.02
N LEU A 230 0.21 -6.78 -10.74
CA LEU A 230 0.21 -8.02 -11.48
C LEU A 230 -0.64 -9.08 -10.78
N ALA A 231 -1.62 -9.59 -11.50
CA ALA A 231 -2.42 -10.74 -11.10
C ALA A 231 -2.17 -11.94 -12.02
N ILE A 232 -2.39 -13.15 -11.50
CA ILE A 232 -2.53 -14.35 -12.34
C ILE A 232 -4.02 -14.61 -12.52
N LEU A 233 -4.47 -14.73 -13.76
CA LEU A 233 -5.84 -15.07 -14.13
C LEU A 233 -5.89 -16.50 -14.66
N ASN A 234 -6.86 -17.29 -14.19
CA ASN A 234 -7.04 -18.68 -14.58
C ASN A 234 -8.04 -18.76 -15.72
N ASN A 235 -7.52 -18.81 -16.93
CA ASN A 235 -8.28 -18.98 -18.18
C ASN A 235 -9.43 -17.98 -18.35
N PHE A 236 -9.25 -16.77 -17.81
CA PHE A 236 -10.32 -15.76 -17.76
C PHE A 236 -10.73 -15.27 -19.15
N TYR A 237 -9.77 -15.23 -20.06
CA TYR A 237 -9.94 -14.83 -21.46
C TYR A 237 -9.66 -15.98 -22.44
N ASN A 238 -9.78 -17.25 -22.01
CA ASN A 238 -9.43 -18.44 -22.76
C ASN A 238 -7.95 -18.48 -23.19
N ASP A 239 -7.06 -17.94 -22.38
CA ASP A 239 -5.64 -17.76 -22.62
C ASP A 239 -4.77 -18.65 -21.69
N GLY A 240 -5.41 -19.51 -20.91
CA GLY A 240 -4.76 -20.34 -19.89
C GLY A 240 -4.55 -19.61 -18.58
N ILE A 241 -3.63 -20.11 -17.75
CA ILE A 241 -3.27 -19.46 -16.49
C ILE A 241 -2.11 -18.53 -16.79
N LYS A 242 -2.38 -17.22 -16.81
CA LYS A 242 -1.45 -16.21 -17.32
C LYS A 242 -1.39 -14.96 -16.44
N TRP A 243 -0.29 -14.22 -16.60
CA TRP A 243 -0.10 -12.91 -15.96
C TRP A 243 -0.87 -11.83 -16.72
N HIS A 244 -1.52 -10.95 -15.92
CA HIS A 244 -2.23 -9.78 -16.42
C HIS A 244 -1.90 -8.57 -15.54
N ASP A 245 -1.82 -7.38 -16.13
CA ASP A 245 -1.91 -6.15 -15.38
C ASP A 245 -3.37 -5.90 -15.00
N VAL A 246 -3.57 -5.36 -13.80
CA VAL A 246 -4.88 -5.12 -13.20
C VAL A 246 -4.79 -3.90 -12.31
N ALA A 247 -5.86 -3.10 -12.24
CA ALA A 247 -5.93 -2.00 -11.29
C ALA A 247 -5.86 -2.52 -9.84
N CYS A 248 -4.98 -1.93 -9.03
CA CYS A 248 -4.61 -2.46 -7.71
C CYS A 248 -5.75 -2.49 -6.68
N HIS A 249 -6.84 -1.76 -6.92
CA HIS A 249 -8.02 -1.71 -6.04
C HIS A 249 -9.00 -2.87 -6.22
N HIS A 250 -8.85 -3.66 -7.29
CA HIS A 250 -9.66 -4.87 -7.44
C HIS A 250 -9.39 -5.84 -6.29
N VAL A 251 -10.40 -6.65 -5.94
CA VAL A 251 -10.26 -7.63 -4.85
C VAL A 251 -10.04 -9.03 -5.41
N LYS A 252 -9.13 -9.78 -4.79
CA LYS A 252 -8.74 -11.14 -5.20
C LYS A 252 -8.25 -11.96 -4.00
N PRO A 253 -8.33 -13.29 -4.07
CA PRO A 253 -7.49 -14.17 -3.27
C PRO A 253 -6.00 -13.89 -3.53
N PHE A 254 -5.14 -14.36 -2.66
CA PHE A 254 -3.70 -14.08 -2.73
C PHE A 254 -2.85 -15.28 -2.31
N VAL A 255 -1.59 -15.23 -2.69
CA VAL A 255 -0.55 -16.16 -2.26
C VAL A 255 0.51 -15.37 -1.51
N CYS A 256 0.92 -15.86 -0.34
CA CYS A 256 2.07 -15.33 0.38
C CYS A 256 3.26 -16.27 0.25
N GLU A 257 4.46 -15.71 0.27
CA GLU A 257 5.75 -16.38 0.29
C GLU A 257 6.57 -15.88 1.47
N ASP A 258 7.34 -16.75 2.16
CA ASP A 258 8.25 -16.35 3.24
C ASP A 258 9.21 -15.26 2.75
N SER A 259 9.35 -14.19 3.54
CA SER A 259 10.29 -13.10 3.28
C SER A 259 11.46 -13.17 4.23
N ASP A 260 12.64 -13.47 3.70
CA ASP A 260 13.88 -13.52 4.50
C ASP A 260 14.18 -12.17 5.17
N GLU A 261 13.89 -11.06 4.49
CA GLU A 261 14.04 -9.71 5.05
C GLU A 261 13.19 -9.54 6.32
N LEU A 262 11.90 -9.89 6.25
CA LEU A 262 10.98 -9.75 7.39
C LEU A 262 11.28 -10.76 8.50
N LEU A 263 11.67 -11.99 8.15
CA LEU A 263 12.10 -13.01 9.10
C LEU A 263 13.36 -12.56 9.84
N ASN A 264 14.36 -12.03 9.15
CA ASN A 264 15.59 -11.52 9.73
C ASN A 264 15.33 -10.26 10.59
N PHE A 265 14.44 -9.37 10.14
CA PHE A 265 14.00 -8.22 10.94
C PHE A 265 13.40 -8.66 12.29
N VAL A 266 12.51 -9.66 12.29
CA VAL A 266 11.89 -10.15 13.54
C VAL A 266 12.91 -10.89 14.39
N ARG A 267 13.76 -11.76 13.81
CA ARG A 267 14.83 -12.47 14.55
C ARG A 267 15.77 -11.51 15.27
N SER A 268 16.22 -10.45 14.60
CA SER A 268 17.15 -9.48 15.17
C SER A 268 16.58 -8.74 16.39
N ARG A 269 15.26 -8.56 16.43
CA ARG A 269 14.58 -7.86 17.53
C ARG A 269 14.01 -8.78 18.60
N ASN A 270 13.92 -10.07 18.31
CA ASN A 270 13.34 -11.08 19.20
C ASN A 270 14.22 -12.36 19.21
N PRO A 271 15.44 -12.32 19.78
CA PRO A 271 16.41 -13.43 19.67
C PRO A 271 15.92 -14.75 20.26
N SER A 272 14.98 -14.71 21.21
CA SER A 272 14.41 -15.91 21.85
C SER A 272 13.25 -16.53 21.06
N LEU A 273 12.73 -15.84 20.03
CA LEU A 273 11.60 -16.31 19.25
C LEU A 273 12.07 -17.32 18.18
N ARG A 274 11.42 -18.47 18.14
CA ARG A 274 11.63 -19.46 17.06
C ARG A 274 10.70 -19.14 15.89
N LEU A 275 11.28 -18.97 14.69
CA LEU A 275 10.56 -18.66 13.44
C LEU A 275 10.67 -19.80 12.44
#